data_3e7ddf2354a076519ae1da6434ca0059
#
_entry.id   3e7ddf2354a076519ae1da6434ca0059
#
_cell.length_a   1.000
_cell.length_b   1.000
_cell.length_c   1.000
_cell.angle_alpha   90.00
_cell.angle_beta   90.00
_cell.angle_gamma   90.00
#
_symmetry.space_group_name_H-M   'P 1'
#
loop_
_entity.id
_entity.type
_entity.pdbx_description
1 polymer ?
#
loop_
_entity_poly.entity_id
_entity_poly.type
_entity_poly.pdbx_seq_one_letter_code
_entity_poly.pdbx_strand_id
1 'polypeptide(L)'
;YKSIVWERLREKLSSFAPDLIGVSCMFSQTHRSTMEVCDNISKLVPDTPVVLGGVHISNSLADDNTRDLLLDSLPGISLFFLYESEISFRDFLRVVNGQADAKGLSQLVIRADKESFYVTGNKRPIEEQLDSQPARELTPPTHLAENGKIGTFHGLVPDGTIYGTMLFNRGCRAKCTFCTVRNFNGAGVRSRSIESAIQEMKRLKED
;
A
#
# COMPACT_ATOMS: atom_id res chain seq x y z
N TYR A 1 -13.87 21.33 2.58
CA TYR A 1 -13.62 19.89 2.40
C TYR A 1 -12.23 19.49 2.92
N LYS A 2 -11.15 20.18 2.51
CA LYS A 2 -9.78 19.87 2.97
C LYS A 2 -9.62 20.00 4.49
N SER A 3 -10.23 20.98 5.13
CA SER A 3 -10.10 21.19 6.59
C SER A 3 -10.63 20.01 7.40
N ILE A 4 -11.77 19.44 7.02
CA ILE A 4 -12.39 18.29 7.71
C ILE A 4 -11.51 17.04 7.62
N VAL A 5 -10.88 16.80 6.44
CA VAL A 5 -9.99 15.64 6.24
C VAL A 5 -8.76 15.73 7.15
N TRP A 6 -8.15 16.92 7.23
CA TRP A 6 -6.97 17.15 8.08
C TRP A 6 -7.29 17.09 9.57
N GLU A 7 -8.47 17.56 9.96
CA GLU A 7 -8.96 17.47 11.33
C GLU A 7 -9.16 16.02 11.76
N ARG A 8 -9.84 15.22 10.94
CA ARG A 8 -10.02 13.78 11.17
C ARG A 8 -8.69 13.01 11.19
N LEU A 9 -7.75 13.36 10.30
CA LEU A 9 -6.43 12.76 10.32
C LEU A 9 -5.71 13.05 11.65
N ARG A 10 -5.74 14.31 12.12
CA ARG A 10 -5.17 14.70 13.39
C ARG A 10 -5.78 13.93 14.56
N GLU A 11 -7.10 13.88 14.63
CA GLU A 11 -7.82 13.13 15.66
C GLU A 11 -7.42 11.65 15.68
N LYS A 12 -7.37 11.02 14.49
CA LYS A 12 -6.96 9.63 14.37
C LYS A 12 -5.51 9.41 14.79
N LEU A 13 -4.58 10.22 14.33
CA LEU A 13 -3.16 10.11 14.71
C LEU A 13 -2.97 10.29 16.23
N SER A 14 -3.66 11.27 16.83
CA SER A 14 -3.58 11.52 18.26
C SER A 14 -4.19 10.41 19.10
N SER A 15 -5.32 9.83 18.66
CA SER A 15 -6.02 8.78 19.41
C SER A 15 -5.37 7.40 19.25
N PHE A 16 -4.81 7.10 18.08
CA PHE A 16 -4.17 5.82 17.79
C PHE A 16 -2.71 5.77 18.25
N ALA A 17 -2.02 6.92 18.25
CA ALA A 17 -0.61 7.07 18.59
C ALA A 17 0.28 6.02 17.88
N PRO A 18 0.35 6.02 16.55
CA PRO A 18 1.04 4.98 15.79
C PRO A 18 2.56 5.04 15.98
N ASP A 19 3.22 3.88 16.06
CA ASP A 19 4.67 3.75 16.03
C ASP A 19 5.25 3.83 14.61
N LEU A 20 4.41 3.60 13.60
CA LEU A 20 4.77 3.64 12.17
C LEU A 20 3.54 3.99 11.34
N ILE A 21 3.72 4.80 10.30
CA ILE A 21 2.66 5.18 9.38
C ILE A 21 3.01 4.72 7.97
N GLY A 22 2.15 3.88 7.38
CA GLY A 22 2.24 3.45 5.99
C GLY A 22 1.32 4.28 5.09
N VAL A 23 1.85 4.83 4.00
CA VAL A 23 1.07 5.55 2.99
C VAL A 23 1.21 4.86 1.64
N SER A 24 0.08 4.61 0.96
CA SER A 24 0.07 3.98 -0.37
C SER A 24 -0.32 4.97 -1.45
N CYS A 25 0.57 5.15 -2.44
CA CYS A 25 0.31 5.94 -3.64
C CYS A 25 0.10 5.01 -4.84
N MET A 26 -1.15 4.83 -5.23
CA MET A 26 -1.53 3.90 -6.31
C MET A 26 -1.43 4.53 -7.69
N PHE A 27 -1.75 5.82 -7.82
CA PHE A 27 -1.87 6.51 -9.10
C PHE A 27 -1.02 7.76 -9.16
N SER A 28 -0.45 8.05 -10.33
CA SER A 28 0.35 9.27 -10.54
C SER A 28 -0.45 10.56 -10.29
N GLN A 29 -1.76 10.53 -10.59
CA GLN A 29 -2.67 11.65 -10.34
C GLN A 29 -2.80 11.99 -8.84
N THR A 30 -2.56 11.02 -7.96
CA THR A 30 -2.64 11.22 -6.51
C THR A 30 -1.30 11.59 -5.87
N HIS A 31 -0.23 11.71 -6.66
CA HIS A 31 1.11 12.02 -6.17
C HIS A 31 1.14 13.28 -5.31
N ARG A 32 0.57 14.39 -5.82
CA ARG A 32 0.50 15.65 -5.08
C ARG A 32 -0.27 15.52 -3.75
N SER A 33 -1.37 14.79 -3.76
CA SER A 33 -2.12 14.54 -2.51
C SER A 33 -1.32 13.67 -1.54
N THR A 34 -0.52 12.73 -2.04
CA THR A 34 0.39 11.93 -1.21
C THR A 34 1.45 12.82 -0.55
N MET A 35 2.06 13.75 -1.29
CA MET A 35 2.99 14.73 -0.72
C MET A 35 2.34 15.58 0.38
N GLU A 36 1.13 16.11 0.12
CA GLU A 36 0.37 16.89 1.10
C GLU A 36 0.06 16.08 2.37
N VAL A 37 -0.27 14.79 2.22
CA VAL A 37 -0.51 13.87 3.35
C VAL A 37 0.76 13.65 4.16
N CYS A 38 1.88 13.32 3.51
CA CYS A 38 3.17 13.10 4.18
C CYS A 38 3.64 14.34 4.93
N ASP A 39 3.53 15.53 4.31
CA ASP A 39 3.89 16.81 4.92
C ASP A 39 3.02 17.14 6.15
N ASN A 40 1.72 16.86 6.09
CA ASN A 40 0.84 17.03 7.25
C ASN A 40 1.13 16.04 8.36
N ILE A 41 1.39 14.77 8.03
CA ILE A 41 1.76 13.74 9.02
C ILE A 41 3.05 14.16 9.75
N SER A 42 4.08 14.57 9.01
CA SER A 42 5.37 14.99 9.62
C SER A 42 5.25 16.19 10.54
N LYS A 43 4.27 17.08 10.28
CA LYS A 43 3.97 18.22 11.17
C LYS A 43 3.18 17.83 12.41
N LEU A 44 2.31 16.82 12.29
CA LEU A 44 1.43 16.39 13.38
C LEU A 44 2.12 15.42 14.34
N VAL A 45 2.94 14.54 13.81
CA VAL A 45 3.66 13.47 14.55
C VAL A 45 5.10 13.33 14.02
N PRO A 46 5.97 14.33 14.29
CA PRO A 46 7.29 14.44 13.68
C PRO A 46 8.22 13.27 14.02
N ASP A 47 8.01 12.63 15.17
CA ASP A 47 8.84 11.51 15.64
C ASP A 47 8.36 10.15 15.13
N THR A 48 7.20 10.09 14.45
CA THR A 48 6.66 8.85 13.91
C THR A 48 7.16 8.64 12.48
N PRO A 49 7.89 7.56 12.18
CA PRO A 49 8.39 7.29 10.85
C PRO A 49 7.25 7.03 9.87
N VAL A 50 7.42 7.54 8.64
CA VAL A 50 6.49 7.33 7.53
C VAL A 50 7.18 6.50 6.46
N VAL A 51 6.50 5.45 6.00
CA VAL A 51 6.94 4.59 4.89
C VAL A 51 5.97 4.69 3.73
N LEU A 52 6.47 4.65 2.52
CA LEU A 52 5.65 4.73 1.31
C LEU A 52 5.71 3.46 0.48
N GLY A 53 4.60 3.18 -0.19
CA GLY A 53 4.49 2.10 -1.17
C GLY A 53 3.42 2.39 -2.22
N GLY A 54 3.08 1.37 -2.99
CA GLY A 54 2.06 1.42 -4.03
C GLY A 54 2.64 1.45 -5.44
N VAL A 55 1.75 1.30 -6.42
CA VAL A 55 2.13 1.13 -7.84
C VAL A 55 2.92 2.32 -8.39
N HIS A 56 2.46 3.55 -8.07
CA HIS A 56 3.16 4.76 -8.51
C HIS A 56 4.58 4.84 -7.96
N ILE A 57 4.75 4.60 -6.66
CA ILE A 57 6.06 4.61 -6.00
C ILE A 57 6.99 3.58 -6.64
N SER A 58 6.54 2.34 -6.79
CA SER A 58 7.35 1.26 -7.36
C SER A 58 7.80 1.55 -8.79
N ASN A 59 6.89 2.04 -9.64
CA ASN A 59 7.22 2.35 -11.03
C ASN A 59 8.16 3.55 -11.15
N SER A 60 7.95 4.59 -10.34
CA SER A 60 8.82 5.77 -10.36
C SER A 60 10.22 5.49 -9.83
N LEU A 61 10.36 4.61 -8.84
CA LEU A 61 11.67 4.21 -8.32
C LEU A 61 12.41 3.24 -9.24
N ALA A 62 11.68 2.49 -10.07
CA ALA A 62 12.27 1.55 -11.03
C ALA A 62 12.78 2.22 -12.31
N ASP A 63 12.34 3.44 -12.61
CA ASP A 63 12.73 4.21 -13.80
C ASP A 63 13.71 5.31 -13.41
N ASP A 64 14.93 5.25 -13.98
CA ASP A 64 16.01 6.21 -13.70
C ASP A 64 15.63 7.67 -14.01
N ASN A 65 14.74 7.91 -14.97
CA ASN A 65 14.28 9.26 -15.32
C ASN A 65 13.31 9.87 -14.30
N THR A 66 12.62 9.04 -13.52
CA THR A 66 11.59 9.50 -12.56
C THR A 66 11.99 9.32 -11.11
N ARG A 67 13.00 8.50 -10.85
CA ARG A 67 13.47 8.18 -9.49
C ARG A 67 13.85 9.42 -8.69
N ASP A 68 14.75 10.23 -9.25
CA ASP A 68 15.26 11.42 -8.56
C ASP A 68 14.15 12.43 -8.33
N LEU A 69 13.28 12.64 -9.33
CA LEU A 69 12.10 13.50 -9.19
C LEU A 69 11.16 13.05 -8.08
N LEU A 70 10.95 11.74 -7.96
CA LEU A 70 10.14 11.19 -6.87
C LEU A 70 10.80 11.44 -5.51
N LEU A 71 12.08 11.10 -5.39
CA LEU A 71 12.83 11.25 -4.13
C LEU A 71 12.91 12.71 -3.68
N ASP A 72 13.12 13.64 -4.61
CA ASP A 72 13.14 15.08 -4.33
C ASP A 72 11.78 15.62 -3.90
N SER A 73 10.70 15.06 -4.43
CA SER A 73 9.34 15.46 -4.06
C SER A 73 8.91 14.98 -2.66
N LEU A 74 9.67 14.04 -2.06
CA LEU A 74 9.36 13.40 -0.78
C LEU A 74 10.58 13.43 0.16
N PRO A 75 11.12 14.62 0.50
CA PRO A 75 12.39 14.75 1.22
C PRO A 75 12.37 14.16 2.63
N GLY A 76 11.19 14.09 3.27
CA GLY A 76 11.02 13.54 4.61
C GLY A 76 10.84 12.01 4.66
N ILE A 77 10.84 11.33 3.50
CA ILE A 77 10.63 9.89 3.46
C ILE A 77 11.94 9.17 3.18
N SER A 78 12.29 8.24 4.04
CA SER A 78 13.53 7.48 3.94
C SER A 78 13.34 6.00 3.58
N LEU A 79 12.10 5.50 3.62
CA LEU A 79 11.81 4.09 3.39
C LEU A 79 10.64 3.90 2.44
N PHE A 80 10.87 3.12 1.38
CA PHE A 80 9.88 2.82 0.36
C PHE A 80 9.75 1.32 0.15
N PHE A 81 8.51 0.84 0.02
CA PHE A 81 8.20 -0.53 -0.31
C PHE A 81 7.87 -0.66 -1.80
N LEU A 82 8.47 -1.67 -2.44
CA LEU A 82 8.32 -1.92 -3.87
C LEU A 82 7.36 -3.08 -4.12
N TYR A 83 6.58 -2.94 -5.19
CA TYR A 83 5.70 -4.00 -5.70
C TYR A 83 4.66 -4.48 -4.68
N GLU A 84 4.31 -5.75 -4.76
CA GLU A 84 3.46 -6.43 -3.79
C GLU A 84 4.31 -6.75 -2.56
N SER A 85 4.13 -6.00 -1.50
CA SER A 85 5.06 -5.99 -0.36
C SER A 85 4.44 -6.48 0.96
N GLU A 86 3.35 -7.23 0.92
CA GLU A 86 2.68 -7.73 2.11
C GLU A 86 3.63 -8.52 3.03
N ILE A 87 4.40 -9.45 2.45
CA ILE A 87 5.38 -10.27 3.19
C ILE A 87 6.58 -9.41 3.62
N SER A 88 7.10 -8.58 2.71
CA SER A 88 8.23 -7.71 3.02
C SER A 88 7.92 -6.71 4.12
N PHE A 89 6.70 -6.18 4.13
CA PHE A 89 6.23 -5.27 5.19
C PHE A 89 6.07 -6.01 6.53
N ARG A 90 5.49 -7.20 6.52
CA ARG A 90 5.42 -8.07 7.71
C ARG A 90 6.82 -8.34 8.29
N ASP A 91 7.76 -8.72 7.43
CA ASP A 91 9.11 -9.07 7.85
C ASP A 91 9.88 -7.82 8.33
N PHE A 92 9.66 -6.67 7.72
CA PHE A 92 10.17 -5.40 8.21
C PHE A 92 9.66 -5.09 9.63
N LEU A 93 8.36 -5.24 9.89
CA LEU A 93 7.80 -5.04 11.23
C LEU A 93 8.42 -6.00 12.26
N ARG A 94 8.70 -7.25 11.88
CA ARG A 94 9.40 -8.20 12.75
C ARG A 94 10.83 -7.77 13.07
N VAL A 95 11.54 -7.21 12.09
CA VAL A 95 12.88 -6.65 12.30
C VAL A 95 12.83 -5.45 13.25
N VAL A 96 11.92 -4.52 13.02
CA VAL A 96 11.73 -3.34 13.90
C VAL A 96 11.42 -3.75 15.34
N ASN A 97 10.66 -4.82 15.52
CA ASN A 97 10.33 -5.37 16.84
C ASN A 97 11.43 -6.30 17.43
N GLY A 98 12.60 -6.40 16.79
CA GLY A 98 13.68 -7.26 17.27
C GLY A 98 13.43 -8.76 17.15
N GLN A 99 12.47 -9.18 16.33
CA GLN A 99 12.03 -10.57 16.16
C GLN A 99 12.68 -11.27 14.95
N ALA A 100 13.41 -10.53 14.12
CA ALA A 100 14.08 -11.05 12.93
C ALA A 100 15.34 -10.25 12.58
N ASP A 101 16.22 -10.86 11.77
CA ASP A 101 17.42 -10.19 11.22
C ASP A 101 17.05 -9.41 9.94
N ALA A 102 17.62 -8.22 9.79
CA ALA A 102 17.43 -7.36 8.62
C ALA A 102 17.98 -7.97 7.31
N LYS A 103 18.89 -8.95 7.36
CA LYS A 103 19.47 -9.59 6.17
C LYS A 103 18.46 -10.24 5.23
N GLY A 104 17.29 -10.61 5.74
CA GLY A 104 16.21 -11.23 4.95
C GLY A 104 15.30 -10.23 4.25
N LEU A 105 15.42 -8.94 4.54
CA LEU A 105 14.54 -7.92 3.96
C LEU A 105 14.72 -7.80 2.45
N SER A 106 13.63 -7.63 1.75
CA SER A 106 13.57 -7.46 0.30
C SER A 106 12.50 -6.44 -0.08
N GLN A 107 12.50 -6.01 -1.34
CA GLN A 107 11.52 -5.07 -1.89
C GLN A 107 11.52 -3.69 -1.17
N LEU A 108 12.65 -3.28 -0.65
CA LEU A 108 12.83 -1.99 0.02
C LEU A 108 13.78 -1.10 -0.75
N VAL A 109 13.49 0.20 -0.74
CA VAL A 109 14.45 1.25 -1.05
C VAL A 109 14.64 2.06 0.23
N ILE A 110 15.87 2.16 0.68
CA ILE A 110 16.27 2.91 1.86
C ILE A 110 17.10 4.10 1.39
N ARG A 111 16.62 5.30 1.69
CA ARG A 111 17.32 6.53 1.37
C ARG A 111 18.21 6.90 2.57
N ALA A 112 19.52 6.92 2.35
CA ALA A 112 20.48 7.30 3.37
C ALA A 112 20.65 8.84 3.46
N ASP A 113 20.71 9.49 2.30
CA ASP A 113 20.79 10.95 2.13
C ASP A 113 20.16 11.37 0.79
N LYS A 114 20.39 12.60 0.34
CA LYS A 114 19.79 13.10 -0.91
C LYS A 114 20.28 12.39 -2.17
N GLU A 115 21.50 11.88 -2.15
CA GLU A 115 22.17 11.29 -3.32
C GLU A 115 22.33 9.77 -3.20
N SER A 116 22.27 9.25 -1.97
CA SER A 116 22.51 7.84 -1.68
C SER A 116 21.23 7.11 -1.33
N PHE A 117 20.92 6.07 -2.07
CA PHE A 117 19.87 5.13 -1.73
C PHE A 117 20.34 3.69 -1.89
N TYR A 118 19.80 2.84 -1.06
CA TYR A 118 20.10 1.41 -1.05
C TYR A 118 18.85 0.62 -1.42
N VAL A 119 18.98 -0.29 -2.40
CA VAL A 119 17.89 -1.18 -2.82
C VAL A 119 18.20 -2.58 -2.32
N THR A 120 17.32 -3.12 -1.50
CA THR A 120 17.39 -4.53 -1.11
C THR A 120 16.99 -5.42 -2.29
N GLY A 121 17.39 -6.70 -2.26
CA GLY A 121 17.10 -7.62 -3.36
C GLY A 121 15.63 -7.56 -3.81
N ASN A 122 15.42 -7.28 -5.09
CA ASN A 122 14.09 -7.25 -5.71
C ASN A 122 13.58 -8.68 -5.92
N LYS A 123 13.11 -9.30 -4.87
CA LYS A 123 12.38 -10.56 -5.02
C LYS A 123 10.95 -10.24 -5.45
N ARG A 124 10.53 -10.80 -6.58
CA ARG A 124 9.11 -10.75 -6.96
C ARG A 124 8.29 -11.47 -5.90
N PRO A 125 7.02 -11.07 -5.75
CA PRO A 125 6.11 -11.72 -4.82
C PRO A 125 6.09 -13.22 -5.04
N ILE A 126 6.21 -13.96 -3.96
CA ILE A 126 6.08 -15.41 -3.94
C ILE A 126 4.60 -15.81 -3.88
N GLU A 127 4.28 -17.03 -4.22
CA GLU A 127 2.90 -17.55 -4.22
C GLU A 127 2.22 -17.42 -2.85
N GLU A 128 2.98 -17.59 -1.76
CA GLU A 128 2.51 -17.40 -0.38
C GLU A 128 1.82 -16.03 -0.14
N GLN A 129 2.27 -14.97 -0.82
CA GLN A 129 1.63 -13.65 -0.70
C GLN A 129 0.20 -13.61 -1.21
N LEU A 130 -0.15 -14.46 -2.18
CA LEU A 130 -1.48 -14.49 -2.77
C LEU A 130 -2.54 -14.96 -1.78
N ASP A 131 -2.16 -15.85 -0.88
CA ASP A 131 -3.06 -16.42 0.14
C ASP A 131 -3.13 -15.59 1.42
N SER A 132 -2.37 -14.49 1.52
CA SER A 132 -2.49 -13.56 2.63
C SER A 132 -3.90 -13.00 2.73
N GLN A 133 -4.50 -13.13 3.90
CA GLN A 133 -5.85 -12.64 4.18
C GLN A 133 -5.80 -11.17 4.61
N PRO A 134 -6.65 -10.28 4.06
CA PRO A 134 -6.82 -8.94 4.62
C PRO A 134 -7.39 -9.00 6.04
N ALA A 135 -6.97 -8.08 6.89
CA ALA A 135 -7.53 -7.88 8.23
C ALA A 135 -8.88 -7.14 8.12
N ARG A 136 -9.93 -7.85 7.72
CA ARG A 136 -11.26 -7.28 7.44
C ARG A 136 -11.89 -6.64 8.67
N GLU A 137 -11.63 -7.19 9.83
CA GLU A 137 -12.06 -6.65 11.13
C GLU A 137 -11.57 -5.20 11.38
N LEU A 138 -10.50 -4.76 10.72
CA LEU A 138 -10.02 -3.39 10.80
C LEU A 138 -10.75 -2.43 9.83
N THR A 139 -11.32 -2.97 8.77
CA THR A 139 -12.06 -2.21 7.74
C THR A 139 -13.29 -3.02 7.29
N PRO A 140 -14.31 -3.16 8.14
CA PRO A 140 -15.48 -3.96 7.81
C PRO A 140 -16.25 -3.39 6.61
N PRO A 141 -16.95 -4.21 5.83
CA PRO A 141 -17.74 -3.80 4.68
C PRO A 141 -18.81 -2.75 5.01
N THR A 142 -19.37 -2.77 6.21
CA THR A 142 -20.31 -1.78 6.73
C THR A 142 -19.75 -0.37 6.68
N HIS A 143 -18.45 -0.21 6.92
CA HIS A 143 -17.77 1.09 6.88
C HIS A 143 -17.84 1.74 5.49
N LEU A 144 -17.79 0.95 4.42
CA LEU A 144 -17.93 1.44 3.05
C LEU A 144 -19.37 1.86 2.75
N ALA A 145 -20.36 1.11 3.26
CA ALA A 145 -21.78 1.43 3.09
C ALA A 145 -22.17 2.74 3.80
N GLU A 146 -21.59 3.00 4.99
CA GLU A 146 -21.86 4.21 5.78
C GLU A 146 -21.15 5.45 5.25
N ASN A 147 -19.91 5.30 4.76
CA ASN A 147 -19.04 6.42 4.41
C ASN A 147 -18.99 6.75 2.91
N GLY A 148 -19.76 6.08 2.11
CA GLY A 148 -19.90 6.37 0.69
C GLY A 148 -19.52 5.24 -0.24
N LYS A 149 -19.84 5.43 -1.48
CA LYS A 149 -19.65 4.46 -2.56
C LYS A 149 -18.28 4.64 -3.19
N ILE A 150 -17.57 3.55 -3.40
CA ILE A 150 -16.25 3.57 -4.00
C ILE A 150 -16.29 3.03 -5.42
N GLY A 151 -15.78 3.82 -6.37
CA GLY A 151 -15.48 3.42 -7.73
C GLY A 151 -16.67 3.16 -8.64
N THR A 152 -16.45 2.37 -9.67
CA THR A 152 -17.40 2.10 -10.76
C THR A 152 -18.63 1.31 -10.35
N PHE A 153 -18.62 0.67 -9.20
CA PHE A 153 -19.76 -0.08 -8.66
C PHE A 153 -20.88 0.82 -8.13
N HIS A 154 -20.65 2.10 -8.02
CA HIS A 154 -21.58 3.10 -7.51
C HIS A 154 -22.97 3.05 -8.19
N GLY A 155 -23.05 2.79 -9.48
CA GLY A 155 -24.31 2.68 -10.22
C GLY A 155 -24.93 1.28 -10.22
N LEU A 156 -24.22 0.26 -9.76
CA LEU A 156 -24.64 -1.14 -9.83
C LEU A 156 -25.14 -1.69 -8.48
N VAL A 157 -24.84 -1.00 -7.39
CA VAL A 157 -25.18 -1.44 -6.04
C VAL A 157 -26.16 -0.43 -5.45
N PRO A 158 -27.36 -0.85 -4.97
CA PRO A 158 -28.32 0.03 -4.30
C PRO A 158 -27.70 0.72 -3.08
N ASP A 159 -28.24 1.89 -2.73
CA ASP A 159 -27.81 2.65 -1.56
C ASP A 159 -28.00 1.83 -0.28
N GLY A 160 -27.01 1.87 0.60
CA GLY A 160 -27.03 1.13 1.86
C GLY A 160 -26.74 -0.37 1.73
N THR A 161 -26.47 -0.88 0.51
CA THR A 161 -26.05 -2.28 0.36
C THR A 161 -24.64 -2.48 0.91
N ILE A 162 -24.49 -3.43 1.82
CA ILE A 162 -23.21 -3.90 2.32
C ILE A 162 -22.58 -4.81 1.25
N TYR A 163 -21.38 -4.50 0.85
CA TYR A 163 -20.63 -5.30 -0.12
C TYR A 163 -19.14 -5.33 0.22
N GLY A 164 -18.50 -6.43 -0.07
CA GLY A 164 -17.05 -6.59 0.05
C GLY A 164 -16.40 -6.78 -1.31
N THR A 165 -15.15 -6.41 -1.43
CA THR A 165 -14.34 -6.67 -2.63
C THR A 165 -13.28 -7.71 -2.33
N MET A 166 -13.03 -8.59 -3.28
CA MET A 166 -12.01 -9.64 -3.16
C MET A 166 -11.10 -9.64 -4.38
N LEU A 167 -9.84 -9.98 -4.16
CA LEU A 167 -8.85 -10.15 -5.20
C LEU A 167 -8.50 -11.65 -5.36
N PHE A 168 -8.87 -12.24 -6.48
CA PHE A 168 -8.59 -13.65 -6.78
C PHE A 168 -7.26 -13.85 -7.51
N ASN A 169 -6.95 -12.92 -8.42
CA ASN A 169 -5.79 -13.03 -9.30
C ASN A 169 -4.96 -11.75 -9.26
N ARG A 170 -3.65 -11.89 -9.43
CA ARG A 170 -2.71 -10.78 -9.64
C ARG A 170 -1.93 -10.97 -10.93
N GLY A 171 -1.60 -9.86 -11.59
CA GLY A 171 -0.87 -9.86 -12.85
C GLY A 171 -1.77 -9.93 -14.07
N CYS A 172 -1.14 -10.00 -15.25
CA CYS A 172 -1.83 -10.03 -16.54
C CYS A 172 -0.96 -10.71 -17.60
N ARG A 173 -1.60 -11.45 -18.51
CA ARG A 173 -0.92 -12.06 -19.68
C ARG A 173 -0.60 -11.05 -20.78
N ALA A 174 -1.37 -9.97 -20.87
CA ALA A 174 -1.21 -8.97 -21.90
C ALA A 174 0.11 -8.21 -21.77
N LYS A 175 0.57 -7.62 -22.89
CA LYS A 175 1.79 -6.82 -22.99
C LYS A 175 1.47 -5.41 -23.49
N CYS A 176 0.39 -4.82 -22.98
CA CYS A 176 -0.01 -3.48 -23.38
C CYS A 176 1.08 -2.47 -23.00
N THR A 177 1.49 -1.64 -23.95
CA THR A 177 2.62 -0.71 -23.80
C THR A 177 2.37 0.41 -22.79
N PHE A 178 1.11 0.74 -22.54
CA PHE A 178 0.69 1.77 -21.59
C PHE A 178 0.43 1.23 -20.16
N CYS A 179 0.46 -0.10 -19.96
CA CYS A 179 -0.03 -0.72 -18.73
C CYS A 179 1.13 -1.11 -17.80
N THR A 180 1.08 -0.64 -16.56
CA THR A 180 2.10 -0.92 -15.54
C THR A 180 1.85 -2.20 -14.75
N VAL A 181 0.73 -2.90 -14.95
CA VAL A 181 0.39 -4.13 -14.22
C VAL A 181 1.51 -5.16 -14.32
N ARG A 182 2.07 -5.35 -15.52
CA ARG A 182 3.16 -6.31 -15.73
C ARG A 182 4.45 -5.90 -15.00
N ASN A 183 4.74 -4.62 -14.92
CA ASN A 183 5.93 -4.12 -14.23
C ASN A 183 5.78 -4.29 -12.72
N PHE A 184 4.60 -4.02 -12.20
CA PHE A 184 4.31 -4.09 -10.77
C PHE A 184 4.10 -5.54 -10.29
N ASN A 185 3.22 -6.31 -10.94
CA ASN A 185 2.86 -7.66 -10.51
C ASN A 185 3.70 -8.76 -11.16
N GLY A 186 4.56 -8.44 -12.13
CA GLY A 186 5.29 -9.43 -12.92
C GLY A 186 4.51 -9.96 -14.12
N ALA A 187 5.15 -10.88 -14.86
CA ALA A 187 4.56 -11.48 -16.06
C ALA A 187 3.61 -12.62 -15.67
N GLY A 188 2.52 -12.76 -16.43
CA GLY A 188 1.55 -13.82 -16.24
C GLY A 188 0.47 -13.48 -15.21
N VAL A 189 -0.36 -14.46 -14.91
CA VAL A 189 -1.42 -14.39 -13.92
C VAL A 189 -1.10 -15.37 -12.80
N ARG A 190 -1.17 -14.92 -11.58
CA ARG A 190 -1.06 -15.73 -10.36
C ARG A 190 -2.41 -15.72 -9.66
N SER A 191 -2.86 -16.88 -9.21
CA SER A 191 -4.17 -17.06 -8.57
C SER A 191 -3.99 -17.47 -7.12
N ARG A 192 -4.89 -17.01 -6.29
CA ARG A 192 -5.01 -17.50 -4.91
C ARG A 192 -5.45 -18.97 -4.93
N SER A 193 -5.20 -19.67 -3.84
CA SER A 193 -5.81 -20.96 -3.59
C SER A 193 -7.33 -20.81 -3.43
N ILE A 194 -8.07 -21.84 -3.84
CA ILE A 194 -9.53 -21.87 -3.70
C ILE A 194 -9.90 -21.81 -2.22
N GLU A 195 -9.16 -22.51 -1.39
CA GLU A 195 -9.33 -22.59 0.06
C GLU A 195 -9.23 -21.19 0.70
N SER A 196 -8.18 -20.42 0.36
CA SER A 196 -7.99 -19.07 0.84
C SER A 196 -9.12 -18.13 0.40
N ALA A 197 -9.57 -18.24 -0.84
CA ALA A 197 -10.68 -17.46 -1.36
C ALA A 197 -12.00 -17.77 -0.64
N ILE A 198 -12.30 -19.05 -0.41
CA ILE A 198 -13.50 -19.48 0.34
C ILE A 198 -13.45 -18.98 1.80
N GLN A 199 -12.30 -19.03 2.43
CA GLN A 199 -12.16 -18.51 3.81
C GLN A 199 -12.45 -17.01 3.88
N GLU A 200 -11.95 -16.21 2.95
CA GLU A 200 -12.26 -14.79 2.92
C GLU A 200 -13.73 -14.51 2.62
N MET A 201 -14.36 -15.27 1.71
CA MET A 201 -15.80 -15.16 1.44
C MET A 201 -16.65 -15.43 2.68
N LYS A 202 -16.28 -16.43 3.48
CA LYS A 202 -16.97 -16.74 4.74
C LYS A 202 -16.86 -15.59 5.74
N ARG A 203 -15.66 -15.04 5.91
CA ARG A 203 -15.46 -13.86 6.80
C ARG A 203 -16.28 -12.66 6.35
N LEU A 204 -16.26 -12.34 5.04
CA LEU A 204 -17.06 -11.24 4.49
C LEU A 204 -18.57 -11.41 4.65
N LYS A 205 -19.03 -12.63 4.85
CA LYS A 205 -20.45 -12.91 5.12
C LYS A 205 -20.80 -12.78 6.61
N GLU A 206 -19.84 -12.99 7.50
CA GLU A 206 -20.00 -12.93 8.96
C GLU A 206 -19.91 -11.46 9.47
N ASP A 207 -19.19 -10.60 8.75
CA ASP A 207 -19.05 -9.15 8.99
C ASP A 207 -20.28 -8.36 8.45
#